data_7170113c6af6bd4c8f6fbca0b16008bf
#
_entry.id   7170113c6af6bd4c8f6fbca0b16008bf
#
_cell.length_a   1.000
_cell.length_b   1.000
_cell.length_c   1.000
_cell.angle_alpha   90.00
_cell.angle_beta   90.00
_cell.angle_gamma   90.00
#
_symmetry.space_group_name_H-M   'P 1'
#
loop_
_entity.id
_entity.type
_entity.pdbx_description
1 polymer ?
#
loop_
_entity_poly.entity_id
_entity_poly.type
_entity_poly.pdbx_seq_one_letter_code
_entity_poly.pdbx_strand_id
1 'polypeptide(L)'
;MSDSPFYTPVPLKNVIALTDQLLEVAAMAGASDLHLEPLFQSMRIRMRVDGLMQLLKPPFDQLPATAADAIVVRIKLLSEMDISESRRPQDGSFQWQLNDKQVDIRCSSLAGHWGEKLVLRLQWQQQNIDICQQGLSPKQLQIVNHQLSKPQGLILVTGPTGSGKTMFLYSCLKQIQAPHINTVSAEDPVEVALIDVHQVAVNNAINLSFSHILRALLRQDPDVIMLGELRDFDSADVALKAAQTGHLLLTSMHTSSLSEAMHRCHGLGVDMLALSYCLSLIINQRLVRRLCTQCKQPMTKLQLASMGSEEWLGAVATYELCFGAVNPCLPVGCEACHGGYRGRFGVFDIMVMDQSKRDSVAQRQAQELEYGGGIRRQGLWRVLSGHTSIAEVNRVTW
;
A
#
# COMPACT_ATOMS: atom_id res chain seq x y z
N MET A 1 -18.16 9.40 -29.34
CA MET A 1 -19.34 9.17 -28.50
C MET A 1 -19.68 7.70 -28.62
N SER A 2 -19.20 6.87 -27.74
CA SER A 2 -19.53 5.44 -27.71
C SER A 2 -20.21 5.18 -26.37
N ASP A 3 -21.47 4.85 -26.47
CA ASP A 3 -22.33 4.47 -25.36
C ASP A 3 -21.72 3.26 -24.65
N SER A 4 -21.23 3.45 -23.44
CA SER A 4 -20.92 2.34 -22.54
C SER A 4 -22.26 1.66 -22.19
N PRO A 5 -22.43 0.34 -22.41
CA PRO A 5 -23.72 -0.33 -22.28
C PRO A 5 -24.24 -0.47 -20.81
N PHE A 6 -23.58 0.18 -19.85
CA PHE A 6 -23.91 0.02 -18.43
C PHE A 6 -24.44 1.30 -17.75
N TYR A 7 -24.83 2.32 -18.52
CA TYR A 7 -25.18 3.60 -17.92
C TYR A 7 -26.55 4.10 -18.36
N THR A 8 -27.59 3.74 -17.64
CA THR A 8 -28.85 4.49 -17.63
C THR A 8 -28.77 5.55 -16.55
N PRO A 9 -28.78 6.85 -16.89
CA PRO A 9 -28.75 7.91 -15.87
C PRO A 9 -29.98 7.81 -15.00
N VAL A 10 -29.78 7.58 -13.70
CA VAL A 10 -30.88 7.60 -12.71
C VAL A 10 -31.32 9.05 -12.53
N PRO A 11 -32.63 9.32 -12.52
CA PRO A 11 -33.13 10.67 -12.22
C PRO A 11 -32.59 11.14 -10.87
N LEU A 12 -32.08 12.36 -10.79
CA LEU A 12 -31.53 13.01 -9.58
C LEU A 12 -32.51 12.99 -8.38
N LYS A 13 -33.76 12.62 -8.61
CA LYS A 13 -34.80 12.49 -7.57
C LYS A 13 -34.68 11.22 -6.71
N ASN A 14 -33.93 10.21 -7.14
CA ASN A 14 -33.73 8.98 -6.33
C ASN A 14 -32.32 8.94 -5.72
N VAL A 15 -32.19 9.52 -4.54
CA VAL A 15 -30.90 9.63 -3.82
C VAL A 15 -30.30 8.27 -3.50
N ILE A 16 -31.11 7.27 -3.20
CA ILE A 16 -30.63 5.92 -2.89
C ILE A 16 -29.95 5.33 -4.11
N ALA A 17 -30.65 5.27 -5.24
CA ALA A 17 -30.09 4.74 -6.47
C ALA A 17 -28.89 5.56 -6.98
N LEU A 18 -28.89 6.87 -6.80
CA LEU A 18 -27.78 7.75 -7.16
C LEU A 18 -26.53 7.45 -6.31
N THR A 19 -26.69 7.24 -5.00
CA THR A 19 -25.59 6.87 -4.11
C THR A 19 -25.03 5.49 -4.47
N ASP A 20 -25.89 4.50 -4.71
CA ASP A 20 -25.49 3.16 -5.09
C ASP A 20 -24.73 3.15 -6.41
N GLN A 21 -25.21 3.88 -7.43
CA GLN A 21 -24.48 4.02 -8.70
C GLN A 21 -23.13 4.71 -8.53
N LEU A 22 -23.05 5.73 -7.67
CA LEU A 22 -21.78 6.41 -7.40
C LEU A 22 -20.74 5.45 -6.78
N LEU A 23 -21.17 4.64 -5.82
CA LEU A 23 -20.32 3.62 -5.20
C LEU A 23 -19.96 2.52 -6.20
N GLU A 24 -20.90 2.10 -7.03
CA GLU A 24 -20.66 1.10 -8.09
C GLU A 24 -19.62 1.58 -9.10
N VAL A 25 -19.75 2.80 -9.60
CA VAL A 25 -18.77 3.39 -10.54
C VAL A 25 -17.38 3.48 -9.92
N ALA A 26 -17.28 3.93 -8.68
CA ALA A 26 -16.01 4.00 -7.97
C ALA A 26 -15.39 2.60 -7.78
N ALA A 27 -16.21 1.64 -7.41
CA ALA A 27 -15.80 0.25 -7.21
C ALA A 27 -15.35 -0.42 -8.52
N MET A 28 -16.11 -0.26 -9.61
CA MET A 28 -15.75 -0.81 -10.94
C MET A 28 -14.47 -0.17 -11.50
N ALA A 29 -14.20 1.09 -11.18
CA ALA A 29 -12.97 1.76 -11.53
C ALA A 29 -11.77 1.30 -10.68
N GLY A 30 -11.98 0.46 -9.65
CA GLY A 30 -10.95 0.05 -8.71
C GLY A 30 -10.46 1.19 -7.80
N ALA A 31 -11.36 2.10 -7.45
CA ALA A 31 -11.03 3.20 -6.56
C ALA A 31 -10.69 2.69 -5.15
N SER A 32 -9.67 3.27 -4.55
CA SER A 32 -9.35 3.08 -3.13
C SER A 32 -10.08 4.08 -2.24
N ASP A 33 -10.29 5.29 -2.75
CA ASP A 33 -10.97 6.37 -2.02
C ASP A 33 -11.89 7.13 -2.97
N LEU A 34 -13.06 7.54 -2.46
CA LEU A 34 -14.02 8.41 -3.12
C LEU A 34 -14.14 9.70 -2.30
N HIS A 35 -14.00 10.84 -2.96
CA HIS A 35 -14.05 12.16 -2.34
C HIS A 35 -15.25 12.93 -2.85
N LEU A 36 -16.13 13.34 -1.96
CA LEU A 36 -17.24 14.25 -2.21
C LEU A 36 -16.83 15.62 -1.66
N GLU A 37 -16.61 16.58 -2.55
CA GLU A 37 -16.02 17.87 -2.21
C GLU A 37 -17.01 19.01 -2.54
N PRO A 38 -17.62 19.63 -1.50
CA PRO A 38 -18.55 20.73 -1.73
C PRO A 38 -17.82 21.93 -2.32
N LEU A 39 -18.48 22.56 -3.31
CA LEU A 39 -18.10 23.79 -3.97
C LEU A 39 -19.26 24.78 -3.89
N PHE A 40 -19.04 26.02 -4.35
CA PHE A 40 -20.15 26.97 -4.46
C PHE A 40 -21.25 26.43 -5.40
N GLN A 41 -22.44 26.18 -4.85
CA GLN A 41 -23.65 25.67 -5.54
C GLN A 41 -23.51 24.27 -6.20
N SER A 42 -22.46 23.52 -5.91
CA SER A 42 -22.24 22.20 -6.51
C SER A 42 -21.35 21.32 -5.63
N MET A 43 -21.23 20.05 -5.98
CA MET A 43 -20.28 19.13 -5.38
C MET A 43 -19.43 18.47 -6.46
N ARG A 44 -18.12 18.58 -6.32
CA ARG A 44 -17.16 17.87 -7.17
C ARG A 44 -16.91 16.48 -6.60
N ILE A 45 -16.92 15.47 -7.46
CA ILE A 45 -16.64 14.10 -7.06
C ILE A 45 -15.35 13.63 -7.71
N ARG A 46 -14.42 13.19 -6.88
CA ARG A 46 -13.13 12.62 -7.31
C ARG A 46 -12.95 11.25 -6.69
N MET A 47 -12.23 10.40 -7.39
CA MET A 47 -11.82 9.08 -6.90
C MET A 47 -10.30 8.93 -6.97
N ARG A 48 -9.74 8.13 -6.07
CA ARG A 48 -8.34 7.73 -6.12
C ARG A 48 -8.24 6.36 -6.75
N VAL A 49 -7.66 6.29 -7.94
CA VAL A 49 -7.40 5.03 -8.66
C VAL A 49 -5.91 4.89 -8.86
N ASP A 50 -5.37 3.73 -8.53
CA ASP A 50 -3.94 3.42 -8.62
C ASP A 50 -3.05 4.49 -7.96
N GLY A 51 -3.53 5.09 -6.85
CA GLY A 51 -2.82 6.10 -6.06
C GLY A 51 -2.95 7.53 -6.56
N LEU A 52 -3.59 7.79 -7.70
CA LEU A 52 -3.80 9.14 -8.25
C LEU A 52 -5.27 9.57 -8.15
N MET A 53 -5.45 10.86 -7.81
CA MET A 53 -6.76 11.49 -7.81
C MET A 53 -7.22 11.75 -9.24
N GLN A 54 -8.47 11.39 -9.54
CA GLN A 54 -9.11 11.58 -10.83
C GLN A 54 -10.53 12.11 -10.64
N LEU A 55 -11.01 12.94 -11.54
CA LEU A 55 -12.44 13.29 -11.59
C LEU A 55 -13.23 12.05 -12.02
N LEU A 56 -14.41 11.88 -11.45
CA LEU A 56 -15.36 10.96 -12.04
C LEU A 56 -15.74 11.45 -13.44
N LYS A 57 -16.17 10.51 -14.29
CA LYS A 57 -16.71 10.88 -15.59
C LYS A 57 -18.14 11.44 -15.44
N PRO A 58 -18.59 12.33 -16.34
CA PRO A 58 -20.00 12.73 -16.35
C PRO A 58 -20.95 11.51 -16.35
N PRO A 59 -22.11 11.61 -15.68
CA PRO A 59 -22.67 12.80 -15.06
C PRO A 59 -22.25 13.01 -13.58
N PHE A 60 -21.31 12.23 -13.04
CA PHE A 60 -20.94 12.28 -11.62
C PHE A 60 -19.70 13.14 -11.32
N ASP A 61 -19.09 13.76 -12.30
CA ASP A 61 -17.95 14.66 -12.10
C ASP A 61 -18.32 15.89 -11.24
N GLN A 62 -19.56 16.38 -11.41
CA GLN A 62 -20.10 17.49 -10.65
C GLN A 62 -21.61 17.34 -10.45
N LEU A 63 -22.07 17.37 -9.20
CA LEU A 63 -23.48 17.29 -8.86
C LEU A 63 -24.03 18.65 -8.38
N PRO A 64 -25.32 18.97 -8.63
CA PRO A 64 -25.98 20.10 -8.01
C PRO A 64 -25.99 19.98 -6.48
N ALA A 65 -25.92 21.11 -5.75
CA ALA A 65 -25.87 21.13 -4.29
C ALA A 65 -27.01 20.34 -3.65
N THR A 66 -28.23 20.46 -4.15
CA THR A 66 -29.41 19.75 -3.63
C THR A 66 -29.31 18.23 -3.70
N ALA A 67 -28.73 17.69 -4.76
CA ALA A 67 -28.47 16.25 -4.88
C ALA A 67 -27.28 15.82 -3.99
N ALA A 68 -26.27 16.67 -3.91
CA ALA A 68 -25.09 16.48 -3.12
C ALA A 68 -25.39 16.38 -1.62
N ASP A 69 -26.16 17.32 -1.07
CA ASP A 69 -26.57 17.33 0.34
C ASP A 69 -27.35 16.06 0.70
N ALA A 70 -28.22 15.62 -0.19
CA ALA A 70 -29.00 14.41 0.01
C ALA A 70 -28.12 13.14 0.00
N ILE A 71 -27.07 13.08 -0.85
CA ILE A 71 -26.07 11.98 -0.84
C ILE A 71 -25.27 12.01 0.46
N VAL A 72 -24.83 13.18 0.92
CA VAL A 72 -24.11 13.33 2.20
C VAL A 72 -24.94 12.78 3.36
N VAL A 73 -26.21 13.18 3.46
CA VAL A 73 -27.13 12.67 4.49
C VAL A 73 -27.29 11.16 4.39
N ARG A 74 -27.45 10.61 3.17
CA ARG A 74 -27.58 9.17 2.94
C ARG A 74 -26.34 8.41 3.40
N ILE A 75 -25.14 8.89 3.07
CA ILE A 75 -23.87 8.25 3.47
C ILE A 75 -23.70 8.34 5.00
N LYS A 76 -24.02 9.48 5.62
CA LYS A 76 -23.96 9.61 7.08
C LYS A 76 -24.89 8.62 7.77
N LEU A 77 -26.12 8.45 7.28
CA LEU A 77 -27.04 7.43 7.78
C LEU A 77 -26.50 6.02 7.65
N LEU A 78 -25.94 5.65 6.49
CA LEU A 78 -25.35 4.33 6.27
C LEU A 78 -24.15 4.07 7.20
N SER A 79 -23.40 5.13 7.53
CA SER A 79 -22.19 5.06 8.36
C SER A 79 -22.46 5.28 9.86
N GLU A 80 -23.74 5.34 10.29
CA GLU A 80 -24.15 5.57 11.68
C GLU A 80 -23.63 6.90 12.27
N MET A 81 -23.43 7.91 11.41
CA MET A 81 -23.05 9.27 11.83
C MET A 81 -24.28 10.11 12.18
N ASP A 82 -24.08 11.10 13.04
CA ASP A 82 -25.12 12.09 13.39
C ASP A 82 -25.36 13.03 12.19
N ILE A 83 -26.57 12.95 11.61
CA ILE A 83 -26.98 13.79 10.47
C ILE A 83 -27.28 15.24 10.88
N SER A 84 -27.55 15.48 12.16
CA SER A 84 -27.86 16.82 12.67
C SER A 84 -26.59 17.64 12.98
N GLU A 85 -25.46 16.97 13.20
CA GLU A 85 -24.17 17.63 13.46
C GLU A 85 -23.35 17.70 12.16
N SER A 86 -23.17 18.91 11.66
CA SER A 86 -22.40 19.19 10.42
C SER A 86 -21.12 20.01 10.64
N ARG A 87 -20.86 20.41 11.90
CA ARG A 87 -19.75 21.31 12.25
C ARG A 87 -18.52 20.57 12.76
N ARG A 88 -18.71 19.37 13.32
CA ARG A 88 -17.65 18.55 13.91
C ARG A 88 -17.25 17.43 12.98
N PRO A 89 -15.96 17.06 12.95
CA PRO A 89 -15.52 15.85 12.25
C PRO A 89 -16.23 14.62 12.79
N GLN A 90 -16.60 13.72 11.93
CA GLN A 90 -17.22 12.44 12.28
C GLN A 90 -16.59 11.33 11.44
N ASP A 91 -16.43 10.17 12.05
CA ASP A 91 -15.99 8.95 11.39
C ASP A 91 -17.04 7.86 11.58
N GLY A 92 -17.20 7.03 10.57
CA GLY A 92 -18.15 5.92 10.61
C GLY A 92 -17.80 4.87 9.56
N SER A 93 -18.57 3.78 9.54
CA SER A 93 -18.32 2.72 8.57
C SER A 93 -19.60 1.96 8.26
N PHE A 94 -19.66 1.38 7.08
CA PHE A 94 -20.73 0.47 6.69
C PHE A 94 -20.23 -0.56 5.70
N GLN A 95 -20.98 -1.65 5.59
CA GLN A 95 -20.73 -2.69 4.57
C GLN A 95 -21.65 -2.44 3.39
N TRP A 96 -21.09 -2.55 2.21
CA TRP A 96 -21.81 -2.41 0.96
C TRP A 96 -21.53 -3.61 0.05
N GLN A 97 -22.57 -4.12 -0.61
CA GLN A 97 -22.46 -5.29 -1.46
C GLN A 97 -22.53 -4.90 -2.92
N LEU A 98 -21.48 -5.26 -3.68
CA LEU A 98 -21.45 -5.14 -5.12
C LEU A 98 -21.41 -6.53 -5.76
N ASN A 99 -22.52 -6.94 -6.37
CA ASN A 99 -22.70 -8.31 -6.84
C ASN A 99 -22.41 -9.30 -5.70
N ASP A 100 -21.48 -10.26 -5.92
CA ASP A 100 -21.08 -11.26 -4.91
C ASP A 100 -19.90 -10.80 -4.03
N LYS A 101 -19.49 -9.53 -4.11
CA LYS A 101 -18.34 -9.00 -3.37
C LYS A 101 -18.79 -8.04 -2.30
N GLN A 102 -18.29 -8.24 -1.09
CA GLN A 102 -18.50 -7.35 0.03
C GLN A 102 -17.36 -6.31 0.08
N VAL A 103 -17.73 -5.05 0.29
CA VAL A 103 -16.82 -3.92 0.42
C VAL A 103 -17.08 -3.26 1.76
N ASP A 104 -16.07 -3.18 2.61
CA ASP A 104 -16.13 -2.38 3.82
C ASP A 104 -15.79 -0.93 3.48
N ILE A 105 -16.69 -0.01 3.79
CA ILE A 105 -16.51 1.41 3.49
C ILE A 105 -16.34 2.16 4.81
N ARG A 106 -15.18 2.80 4.96
CA ARG A 106 -14.92 3.74 6.07
C ARG A 106 -15.15 5.15 5.57
N CYS A 107 -15.93 5.92 6.31
CA CYS A 107 -16.28 7.28 5.96
C CYS A 107 -15.71 8.25 7.00
N SER A 108 -15.17 9.36 6.52
CA SER A 108 -14.80 10.51 7.36
C SER A 108 -15.46 11.76 6.81
N SER A 109 -16.14 12.52 7.68
CA SER A 109 -16.73 13.82 7.36
C SER A 109 -15.95 14.95 8.00
N LEU A 110 -15.85 16.07 7.28
CA LEU A 110 -15.21 17.28 7.77
C LEU A 110 -15.97 18.51 7.25
N ALA A 111 -16.35 19.41 8.17
CA ALA A 111 -16.96 20.69 7.82
C ALA A 111 -16.01 21.55 6.98
N GLY A 112 -16.48 22.02 5.84
CA GLY A 112 -15.79 22.96 4.96
C GLY A 112 -16.56 24.26 4.80
N HIS A 113 -15.98 25.24 4.09
CA HIS A 113 -16.62 26.53 3.86
C HIS A 113 -17.94 26.42 3.07
N TRP A 114 -18.02 25.48 2.14
CA TRP A 114 -19.17 25.28 1.24
C TRP A 114 -20.05 24.08 1.61
N GLY A 115 -19.82 23.44 2.77
CA GLY A 115 -20.55 22.25 3.21
C GLY A 115 -19.63 21.16 3.73
N GLU A 116 -20.19 20.00 4.07
CA GLU A 116 -19.41 18.85 4.55
C GLU A 116 -18.71 18.12 3.39
N LYS A 117 -17.39 18.00 3.52
CA LYS A 117 -16.60 17.10 2.68
C LYS A 117 -16.68 15.68 3.26
N LEU A 118 -16.95 14.70 2.40
CA LEU A 118 -16.84 13.29 2.73
C LEU A 118 -15.69 12.63 2.00
N VAL A 119 -15.01 11.73 2.70
CA VAL A 119 -14.04 10.80 2.11
C VAL A 119 -14.45 9.39 2.47
N LEU A 120 -14.69 8.57 1.46
CA LEU A 120 -15.04 7.17 1.61
C LEU A 120 -13.85 6.33 1.16
N ARG A 121 -13.31 5.50 2.06
CA ARG A 121 -12.28 4.51 1.76
C ARG A 121 -12.93 3.16 1.50
N LEU A 122 -12.72 2.61 0.31
CA LEU A 122 -13.28 1.34 -0.12
C LEU A 122 -12.26 0.23 0.16
N GLN A 123 -12.60 -0.68 1.08
CA GLN A 123 -11.76 -1.82 1.46
C GLN A 123 -12.40 -3.12 0.96
N TRP A 124 -11.73 -3.77 0.02
CA TRP A 124 -12.20 -5.03 -0.54
C TRP A 124 -11.82 -6.20 0.36
N GLN A 125 -12.76 -7.00 0.81
CA GLN A 125 -12.49 -8.16 1.67
C GLN A 125 -11.76 -9.30 0.93
N GLN A 126 -12.00 -9.45 -0.36
CA GLN A 126 -11.34 -10.48 -1.18
C GLN A 126 -10.23 -9.84 -2.03
N GLN A 127 -9.05 -9.68 -1.46
CA GLN A 127 -7.86 -9.36 -2.22
C GLN A 127 -7.06 -10.63 -2.52
N ASN A 128 -6.57 -10.75 -3.75
CA ASN A 128 -5.66 -11.83 -4.10
C ASN A 128 -4.29 -11.53 -3.47
N ILE A 129 -4.09 -12.08 -2.27
CA ILE A 129 -2.86 -11.90 -1.48
C ILE A 129 -1.92 -13.04 -1.87
N ASP A 130 -1.18 -12.83 -2.96
CA ASP A 130 -0.17 -13.77 -3.46
C ASP A 130 1.17 -13.06 -3.61
N ILE A 131 2.21 -13.58 -2.95
CA ILE A 131 3.55 -12.99 -2.96
C ILE A 131 4.15 -12.95 -4.37
N CYS A 132 3.80 -13.90 -5.23
CA CYS A 132 4.26 -13.93 -6.62
C CYS A 132 3.72 -12.76 -7.45
N GLN A 133 2.58 -12.18 -7.05
CA GLN A 133 1.94 -11.06 -7.75
C GLN A 133 2.34 -9.69 -7.20
N GLN A 134 3.11 -9.64 -6.10
CA GLN A 134 3.54 -8.37 -5.50
C GLN A 134 4.54 -7.59 -6.38
N GLY A 135 5.20 -8.23 -7.32
CA GLY A 135 6.15 -7.59 -8.23
C GLY A 135 7.63 -7.86 -7.91
N LEU A 136 7.93 -8.83 -7.05
CA LEU A 136 9.28 -9.31 -6.83
C LEU A 136 9.87 -9.92 -8.12
N SER A 137 11.17 -9.74 -8.34
CA SER A 137 11.88 -10.54 -9.34
C SER A 137 12.05 -11.99 -8.83
N PRO A 138 12.30 -12.98 -9.70
CA PRO A 138 12.52 -14.36 -9.25
C PRO A 138 13.62 -14.49 -8.19
N LYS A 139 14.72 -13.75 -8.35
CA LYS A 139 15.83 -13.72 -7.38
C LYS A 139 15.39 -13.10 -6.04
N GLN A 140 14.64 -12.00 -6.08
CA GLN A 140 14.11 -11.35 -4.86
C GLN A 140 13.14 -12.29 -4.15
N LEU A 141 12.26 -12.97 -4.88
CA LEU A 141 11.32 -13.93 -4.32
C LEU A 141 12.05 -15.11 -3.63
N GLN A 142 13.11 -15.64 -4.24
CA GLN A 142 13.94 -16.68 -3.61
C GLN A 142 14.56 -16.18 -2.30
N ILE A 143 15.09 -14.95 -2.28
CA ILE A 143 15.65 -14.34 -1.07
C ILE A 143 14.59 -14.24 0.02
N VAL A 144 13.42 -13.70 -0.30
CA VAL A 144 12.33 -13.53 0.66
C VAL A 144 11.89 -14.90 1.20
N ASN A 145 11.64 -15.88 0.33
CA ASN A 145 11.24 -17.23 0.75
C ASN A 145 12.29 -17.89 1.66
N HIS A 146 13.59 -17.73 1.34
CA HIS A 146 14.65 -18.23 2.20
C HIS A 146 14.66 -17.56 3.58
N GLN A 147 14.37 -16.26 3.68
CA GLN A 147 14.30 -15.59 4.98
C GLN A 147 13.03 -15.98 5.75
N LEU A 148 11.92 -16.20 5.05
CA LEU A 148 10.66 -16.65 5.63
C LEU A 148 10.71 -18.10 6.15
N SER A 149 11.61 -18.93 5.65
CA SER A 149 11.80 -20.32 6.14
C SER A 149 12.67 -20.42 7.40
N LYS A 150 13.20 -19.32 7.89
CA LYS A 150 14.01 -19.33 9.14
C LYS A 150 13.10 -19.42 10.37
N PRO A 151 13.52 -20.14 11.41
CA PRO A 151 12.72 -20.30 12.62
C PRO A 151 12.64 -19.02 13.46
N GLN A 152 13.58 -18.10 13.28
CA GLN A 152 13.65 -16.85 14.06
C GLN A 152 14.33 -15.73 13.30
N GLY A 153 14.10 -14.50 13.73
CA GLY A 153 14.70 -13.30 13.19
C GLY A 153 13.69 -12.20 12.94
N LEU A 154 14.17 -11.06 12.46
CA LEU A 154 13.36 -9.89 12.15
C LEU A 154 13.40 -9.60 10.64
N ILE A 155 12.23 -9.51 10.03
CA ILE A 155 12.03 -8.99 8.67
C ILE A 155 11.38 -7.62 8.77
N LEU A 156 12.07 -6.58 8.32
CA LEU A 156 11.61 -5.20 8.39
C LEU A 156 11.23 -4.69 6.99
N VAL A 157 9.97 -4.29 6.81
CA VAL A 157 9.46 -3.71 5.56
C VAL A 157 9.29 -2.20 5.73
N THR A 158 9.95 -1.42 4.89
CA THR A 158 9.96 0.04 4.96
C THR A 158 9.31 0.67 3.72
N GLY A 159 8.87 1.89 3.84
CA GLY A 159 8.26 2.65 2.75
C GLY A 159 7.24 3.67 3.27
N PRO A 160 6.87 4.69 2.48
CA PRO A 160 5.87 5.68 2.86
C PRO A 160 4.48 5.04 3.01
N THR A 161 3.54 5.84 3.52
CA THR A 161 2.13 5.45 3.55
C THR A 161 1.63 5.16 2.12
N GLY A 162 0.86 4.08 1.96
CA GLY A 162 0.34 3.66 0.65
C GLY A 162 1.35 2.96 -0.26
N SER A 163 2.55 2.61 0.24
CA SER A 163 3.52 1.81 -0.54
C SER A 163 3.22 0.31 -0.59
N GLY A 164 2.16 -0.16 0.08
CA GLY A 164 1.72 -1.56 0.03
C GLY A 164 2.37 -2.48 1.06
N LYS A 165 3.02 -1.95 2.11
CA LYS A 165 3.72 -2.73 3.14
C LYS A 165 2.84 -3.80 3.80
N THR A 166 1.64 -3.41 4.26
CA THR A 166 0.69 -4.33 4.92
C THR A 166 0.32 -5.48 4.00
N MET A 167 -0.01 -5.19 2.74
CA MET A 167 -0.35 -6.23 1.76
C MET A 167 0.82 -7.16 1.45
N PHE A 168 2.04 -6.62 1.44
CA PHE A 168 3.25 -7.44 1.30
C PHE A 168 3.48 -8.32 2.53
N LEU A 169 3.34 -7.78 3.73
CA LEU A 169 3.42 -8.57 4.97
C LEU A 169 2.36 -9.69 5.01
N TYR A 170 1.12 -9.39 4.63
CA TYR A 170 0.06 -10.41 4.50
C TYR A 170 0.42 -11.49 3.49
N SER A 171 1.02 -11.11 2.36
CA SER A 171 1.49 -12.09 1.37
C SER A 171 2.61 -12.98 1.92
N CYS A 172 3.48 -12.44 2.77
CA CYS A 172 4.49 -13.22 3.49
C CYS A 172 3.85 -14.19 4.49
N LEU A 173 2.87 -13.73 5.31
CA LEU A 173 2.16 -14.62 6.24
C LEU A 173 1.47 -15.76 5.50
N LYS A 174 0.77 -15.44 4.41
CA LYS A 174 0.09 -16.46 3.60
C LYS A 174 1.07 -17.47 2.97
N GLN A 175 2.28 -17.01 2.62
CA GLN A 175 3.32 -17.85 2.02
C GLN A 175 3.89 -18.89 2.99
N ILE A 176 3.98 -18.56 4.28
CA ILE A 176 4.54 -19.44 5.32
C ILE A 176 3.47 -20.22 6.08
N GLN A 177 2.22 -19.93 5.84
CA GLN A 177 1.09 -20.57 6.52
C GLN A 177 1.09 -22.09 6.30
N ALA A 178 1.04 -22.84 7.41
CA ALA A 178 0.95 -24.29 7.42
C ALA A 178 0.26 -24.75 8.73
N PRO A 179 -0.38 -25.93 8.75
CA PRO A 179 -1.11 -26.41 9.93
C PRO A 179 -0.28 -26.55 11.21
N HIS A 180 1.04 -26.62 11.09
CA HIS A 180 1.99 -26.74 12.21
C HIS A 180 2.66 -25.42 12.58
N ILE A 181 2.25 -24.29 11.99
CA ILE A 181 2.81 -22.96 12.25
C ILE A 181 1.72 -22.08 12.88
N ASN A 182 1.95 -21.66 14.12
CA ASN A 182 1.07 -20.73 14.80
C ASN A 182 1.42 -19.29 14.42
N THR A 183 0.57 -18.67 13.59
CA THR A 183 0.76 -17.32 13.08
C THR A 183 -0.19 -16.34 13.75
N VAL A 184 0.36 -15.27 14.32
CA VAL A 184 -0.40 -14.24 15.03
C VAL A 184 -0.04 -12.84 14.53
N SER A 185 -0.96 -11.88 14.69
CA SER A 185 -0.65 -10.48 14.36
C SER A 185 -1.22 -9.48 15.36
N ALA A 186 -0.56 -8.31 15.43
CA ALA A 186 -1.04 -7.11 16.11
C ALA A 186 -1.10 -5.96 15.09
N GLU A 187 -2.26 -5.30 14.93
CA GLU A 187 -2.52 -4.38 13.82
C GLU A 187 -3.33 -3.16 14.26
N ASP A 188 -3.21 -2.04 13.52
CA ASP A 188 -3.93 -0.80 13.81
C ASP A 188 -4.45 -0.13 12.52
N PRO A 189 -5.64 -0.49 12.07
CA PRO A 189 -6.41 -1.70 12.39
C PRO A 189 -6.09 -2.90 11.47
N VAL A 190 -6.79 -4.02 11.63
CA VAL A 190 -6.79 -5.12 10.66
C VAL A 190 -7.40 -4.63 9.34
N GLU A 191 -6.63 -4.74 8.24
CA GLU A 191 -7.07 -4.27 6.91
C GLU A 191 -7.83 -5.34 6.13
N VAL A 192 -7.43 -6.60 6.24
CA VAL A 192 -8.05 -7.77 5.59
C VAL A 192 -7.98 -8.94 6.54
N ALA A 193 -9.09 -9.65 6.70
CA ALA A 193 -9.12 -10.89 7.48
C ALA A 193 -8.36 -12.00 6.75
N LEU A 194 -7.38 -12.60 7.42
CA LEU A 194 -6.61 -13.73 6.94
C LEU A 194 -7.12 -15.02 7.59
N ILE A 195 -7.39 -16.02 6.76
CA ILE A 195 -7.75 -17.35 7.26
C ILE A 195 -6.52 -17.95 7.97
N ASP A 196 -6.75 -18.61 9.11
CA ASP A 196 -5.71 -19.28 9.92
C ASP A 196 -4.60 -18.35 10.47
N VAL A 197 -4.88 -17.05 10.60
CA VAL A 197 -4.04 -16.09 11.32
C VAL A 197 -4.85 -15.48 12.46
N HIS A 198 -4.33 -15.53 13.67
CA HIS A 198 -4.98 -14.87 14.79
C HIS A 198 -4.60 -13.38 14.80
N GLN A 199 -5.49 -12.53 14.25
CA GLN A 199 -5.27 -11.09 14.09
C GLN A 199 -5.91 -10.31 15.24
N VAL A 200 -5.13 -9.50 15.94
CA VAL A 200 -5.58 -8.67 17.06
C VAL A 200 -5.45 -7.21 16.71
N ALA A 201 -6.56 -6.48 16.76
CA ALA A 201 -6.56 -5.03 16.51
C ALA A 201 -6.21 -4.24 17.79
N VAL A 202 -5.40 -3.19 17.64
CA VAL A 202 -5.18 -2.17 18.66
C VAL A 202 -6.51 -1.53 19.05
N ASN A 203 -6.73 -1.33 20.35
CA ASN A 203 -7.90 -0.65 20.88
C ASN A 203 -7.51 0.28 22.04
N ASN A 204 -7.32 1.55 21.72
CA ASN A 204 -6.88 2.56 22.68
C ASN A 204 -7.95 2.85 23.75
N ALA A 205 -9.23 2.59 23.49
CA ALA A 205 -10.32 2.81 24.44
C ALA A 205 -10.20 1.89 25.69
N ILE A 206 -9.57 0.74 25.54
CA ILE A 206 -9.31 -0.22 26.61
C ILE A 206 -7.80 -0.38 26.91
N ASN A 207 -6.98 0.59 26.48
CA ASN A 207 -5.50 0.56 26.63
C ASN A 207 -4.81 -0.66 26.00
N LEU A 208 -5.40 -1.26 24.97
CA LEU A 208 -4.83 -2.40 24.25
C LEU A 208 -3.90 -1.89 23.14
N SER A 209 -2.66 -1.54 23.52
CA SER A 209 -1.61 -1.03 22.64
C SER A 209 -0.84 -2.16 21.95
N PHE A 210 -0.03 -1.84 20.94
CA PHE A 210 0.87 -2.78 20.28
C PHE A 210 1.76 -3.56 21.28
N SER A 211 2.38 -2.87 22.23
CA SER A 211 3.25 -3.51 23.22
C SER A 211 2.48 -4.44 24.17
N HIS A 212 1.25 -4.11 24.55
CA HIS A 212 0.38 -4.99 25.35
C HIS A 212 -0.05 -6.23 24.58
N ILE A 213 -0.50 -6.06 23.32
CA ILE A 213 -0.87 -7.19 22.46
C ILE A 213 0.33 -8.11 22.27
N LEU A 214 1.49 -7.58 21.91
CA LEU A 214 2.69 -8.37 21.62
C LEU A 214 3.12 -9.20 22.85
N ARG A 215 3.13 -8.60 24.07
CA ARG A 215 3.40 -9.36 25.30
C ARG A 215 2.38 -10.46 25.57
N ALA A 216 1.11 -10.27 25.18
CA ALA A 216 0.09 -11.30 25.30
C ALA A 216 0.29 -12.41 24.27
N LEU A 217 0.58 -12.06 23.01
CA LEU A 217 0.84 -13.00 21.93
C LEU A 217 2.03 -13.92 22.21
N LEU A 218 3.10 -13.41 22.84
CA LEU A 218 4.26 -14.23 23.25
C LEU A 218 3.92 -15.34 24.27
N ARG A 219 2.75 -15.31 24.89
CA ARG A 219 2.25 -16.39 25.78
C ARG A 219 1.25 -17.30 25.08
N GLN A 220 1.04 -17.15 23.79
CA GLN A 220 0.14 -17.95 22.97
C GLN A 220 0.89 -18.94 22.07
N ASP A 221 2.15 -19.26 22.42
CA ASP A 221 3.02 -20.20 21.68
C ASP A 221 3.12 -19.89 20.17
N PRO A 222 3.47 -18.66 19.78
CA PRO A 222 3.52 -18.30 18.36
C PRO A 222 4.86 -18.73 17.74
N ASP A 223 4.83 -19.19 16.50
CA ASP A 223 6.03 -19.38 15.67
C ASP A 223 6.35 -18.10 14.88
N VAL A 224 5.29 -17.46 14.36
CA VAL A 224 5.39 -16.28 13.51
C VAL A 224 4.52 -15.15 14.05
N ILE A 225 5.12 -13.99 14.22
CA ILE A 225 4.45 -12.79 14.73
C ILE A 225 4.55 -11.68 13.69
N MET A 226 3.41 -11.12 13.27
CA MET A 226 3.39 -9.88 12.52
C MET A 226 3.00 -8.72 13.43
N LEU A 227 3.84 -7.70 13.47
CA LEU A 227 3.53 -6.42 14.08
C LEU A 227 3.30 -5.40 12.97
N GLY A 228 2.12 -4.80 12.92
CA GLY A 228 1.73 -3.88 11.84
C GLY A 228 2.78 -2.81 11.59
N GLU A 229 3.27 -2.18 12.65
CA GLU A 229 4.38 -1.22 12.57
C GLU A 229 5.12 -1.01 13.91
N LEU A 230 6.37 -0.56 13.81
CA LEU A 230 7.18 -0.10 14.97
C LEU A 230 7.01 1.42 15.12
N ARG A 231 6.23 1.84 16.13
CA ARG A 231 5.96 3.28 16.40
C ARG A 231 6.77 3.84 17.56
N ASP A 232 6.99 3.06 18.57
CA ASP A 232 7.54 3.47 19.87
C ASP A 232 8.59 2.48 20.40
N PHE A 233 9.31 2.92 21.44
CA PHE A 233 10.34 2.12 22.07
C PHE A 233 9.79 0.83 22.68
N ASP A 234 8.66 0.89 23.38
CA ASP A 234 8.11 -0.26 24.10
C ASP A 234 7.75 -1.41 23.15
N SER A 235 7.12 -1.10 22.02
CA SER A 235 6.81 -2.11 21.00
C SER A 235 8.08 -2.64 20.32
N ALA A 236 9.07 -1.79 20.06
CA ALA A 236 10.32 -2.17 19.43
C ALA A 236 11.17 -3.07 20.35
N ASP A 237 11.28 -2.75 21.64
CA ASP A 237 12.02 -3.54 22.61
C ASP A 237 11.44 -4.96 22.75
N VAL A 238 10.11 -5.06 22.88
CA VAL A 238 9.45 -6.38 22.97
C VAL A 238 9.58 -7.16 21.66
N ALA A 239 9.48 -6.50 20.50
CA ALA A 239 9.65 -7.12 19.19
C ALA A 239 11.06 -7.69 19.00
N LEU A 240 12.10 -6.95 19.41
CA LEU A 240 13.48 -7.41 19.32
C LEU A 240 13.73 -8.63 20.22
N LYS A 241 13.23 -8.60 21.46
CA LYS A 241 13.32 -9.73 22.39
C LYS A 241 12.64 -10.97 21.82
N ALA A 242 11.46 -10.83 21.21
CA ALA A 242 10.76 -11.91 20.53
C ALA A 242 11.60 -12.49 19.37
N ALA A 243 12.16 -11.64 18.51
CA ALA A 243 12.99 -12.06 17.38
C ALA A 243 14.30 -12.73 17.80
N GLN A 244 14.79 -12.49 19.02
CA GLN A 244 15.98 -13.14 19.60
C GLN A 244 15.66 -14.47 20.28
N THR A 245 14.41 -14.70 20.69
CA THR A 245 14.00 -15.83 21.53
C THR A 245 13.20 -16.90 20.78
N GLY A 246 13.48 -17.08 19.48
CA GLY A 246 12.94 -18.21 18.72
C GLY A 246 11.72 -17.90 17.86
N HIS A 247 11.36 -16.62 17.65
CA HIS A 247 10.21 -16.24 16.84
C HIS A 247 10.64 -15.58 15.54
N LEU A 248 9.95 -15.87 14.44
CA LEU A 248 10.05 -15.10 13.21
C LEU A 248 9.12 -13.88 13.30
N LEU A 249 9.70 -12.70 13.36
CA LEU A 249 8.95 -11.45 13.49
C LEU A 249 8.98 -10.66 12.19
N LEU A 250 7.80 -10.31 11.68
CA LEU A 250 7.60 -9.45 10.50
C LEU A 250 7.01 -8.12 10.96
N THR A 251 7.58 -7.01 10.49
CA THR A 251 7.04 -5.69 10.86
C THR A 251 7.27 -4.65 9.79
N SER A 252 6.63 -3.50 9.93
CA SER A 252 6.85 -2.38 9.03
C SER A 252 7.30 -1.10 9.73
N MET A 253 7.84 -0.17 8.92
CA MET A 253 8.21 1.18 9.36
C MET A 253 7.97 2.19 8.25
N HIS A 254 7.61 3.42 8.63
CA HIS A 254 7.42 4.53 7.69
C HIS A 254 8.74 5.28 7.48
N THR A 255 9.59 4.76 6.61
CA THR A 255 10.88 5.39 6.22
C THR A 255 11.09 5.28 4.72
N SER A 256 11.87 6.18 4.15
CA SER A 256 12.04 6.31 2.70
C SER A 256 13.22 5.49 2.15
N SER A 257 14.16 5.12 3.01
CA SER A 257 15.35 4.33 2.67
C SER A 257 15.70 3.32 3.76
N LEU A 258 16.61 2.42 3.45
CA LEU A 258 17.15 1.44 4.41
C LEU A 258 17.96 2.14 5.51
N SER A 259 18.79 3.12 5.14
CA SER A 259 19.57 3.93 6.08
C SER A 259 18.66 4.71 7.04
N GLU A 260 17.60 5.37 6.52
CA GLU A 260 16.63 6.08 7.36
C GLU A 260 15.93 5.15 8.37
N ALA A 261 15.66 3.89 7.98
CA ALA A 261 15.08 2.91 8.89
C ALA A 261 16.01 2.63 10.08
N MET A 262 17.32 2.52 9.85
CA MET A 262 18.29 2.32 10.93
C MET A 262 18.39 3.56 11.81
N HIS A 263 18.42 4.75 11.24
CA HIS A 263 18.37 6.01 12.03
C HIS A 263 17.08 6.11 12.86
N ARG A 264 15.95 5.68 12.30
CA ARG A 264 14.69 5.67 13.04
C ARG A 264 14.70 4.68 14.19
N CYS A 265 15.23 3.46 14.01
CA CYS A 265 15.41 2.48 15.09
C CYS A 265 16.29 3.06 16.21
N HIS A 266 17.42 3.67 15.85
CA HIS A 266 18.28 4.36 16.82
C HIS A 266 17.54 5.48 17.55
N GLY A 267 16.80 6.34 16.82
CA GLY A 267 16.01 7.44 17.40
C GLY A 267 14.88 6.98 18.32
N LEU A 268 14.35 5.76 18.12
CA LEU A 268 13.42 5.10 19.04
C LEU A 268 14.10 4.56 20.32
N GLY A 269 15.43 4.61 20.44
CA GLY A 269 16.17 4.07 21.57
C GLY A 269 16.46 2.57 21.48
N VAL A 270 16.26 1.98 20.31
CA VAL A 270 16.52 0.54 20.08
C VAL A 270 18.00 0.24 20.27
N ASP A 271 18.31 -0.85 20.94
CA ASP A 271 19.68 -1.37 21.03
C ASP A 271 20.12 -1.85 19.64
N MET A 272 21.02 -1.10 19.03
CA MET A 272 21.49 -1.37 17.66
C MET A 272 22.32 -2.65 17.57
N LEU A 273 22.99 -3.04 18.64
CA LEU A 273 23.69 -4.31 18.70
C LEU A 273 22.68 -5.48 18.70
N ALA A 274 21.67 -5.42 19.55
CA ALA A 274 20.60 -6.39 19.58
C ALA A 274 19.85 -6.47 18.24
N LEU A 275 19.57 -5.33 17.61
CA LEU A 275 18.96 -5.26 16.27
C LEU A 275 19.84 -5.94 15.22
N SER A 276 21.16 -5.71 15.24
CA SER A 276 22.10 -6.29 14.27
C SER A 276 22.09 -7.81 14.27
N TYR A 277 21.86 -8.45 15.42
CA TYR A 277 21.81 -9.91 15.53
C TYR A 277 20.49 -10.50 15.04
N CYS A 278 19.36 -9.87 15.32
CA CYS A 278 18.04 -10.40 14.96
C CYS A 278 17.56 -9.98 13.56
N LEU A 279 17.99 -8.82 13.05
CA LEU A 279 17.60 -8.35 11.72
C LEU A 279 18.16 -9.29 10.64
N SER A 280 17.28 -9.96 9.91
CA SER A 280 17.64 -10.91 8.87
C SER A 280 17.46 -10.34 7.46
N LEU A 281 16.44 -9.51 7.29
CA LEU A 281 16.06 -8.92 6.02
C LEU A 281 15.46 -7.54 6.24
N ILE A 282 15.88 -6.59 5.41
CA ILE A 282 15.21 -5.30 5.31
C ILE A 282 14.80 -5.03 3.87
N ILE A 283 13.58 -4.56 3.69
CA ILE A 283 12.96 -4.35 2.38
C ILE A 283 12.41 -2.93 2.32
N ASN A 284 12.86 -2.14 1.35
CA ASN A 284 12.22 -0.87 1.02
C ASN A 284 11.27 -1.06 -0.17
N GLN A 285 10.03 -0.60 -0.03
CA GLN A 285 8.97 -0.83 -1.01
C GLN A 285 8.34 0.47 -1.50
N ARG A 286 8.09 0.52 -2.81
CA ARG A 286 7.23 1.51 -3.46
C ARG A 286 6.22 0.80 -4.36
N LEU A 287 5.08 1.44 -4.59
CA LEU A 287 4.12 1.03 -5.60
C LEU A 287 4.23 1.91 -6.84
N VAL A 288 4.38 1.30 -7.99
CA VAL A 288 4.33 1.94 -9.30
C VAL A 288 3.13 1.43 -10.09
N ARG A 289 2.55 2.28 -10.93
CA ARG A 289 1.47 1.89 -11.83
C ARG A 289 2.04 1.02 -12.95
N ARG A 290 1.29 -0.01 -13.30
CA ARG A 290 1.61 -0.90 -14.41
C ARG A 290 1.14 -0.29 -15.72
N LEU A 291 1.99 -0.31 -16.75
CA LEU A 291 1.57 0.05 -18.10
C LEU A 291 0.47 -0.90 -18.59
N CYS A 292 -0.53 -0.33 -19.24
CA CYS A 292 -1.62 -1.09 -19.81
C CYS A 292 -1.08 -2.00 -20.92
N THR A 293 -1.33 -3.29 -20.83
CA THR A 293 -0.85 -4.28 -21.80
C THR A 293 -1.50 -4.16 -23.17
N GLN A 294 -2.70 -3.53 -23.23
CA GLN A 294 -3.44 -3.37 -24.49
C GLN A 294 -2.96 -2.17 -25.32
N CYS A 295 -2.48 -1.10 -24.67
CA CYS A 295 -2.18 0.15 -25.40
C CYS A 295 -0.75 0.66 -25.23
N LYS A 296 0.10 0.03 -24.40
CA LYS A 296 1.50 0.45 -24.30
C LYS A 296 2.22 0.28 -25.64
N GLN A 297 3.10 1.20 -25.96
CA GLN A 297 3.90 1.16 -27.19
C GLN A 297 5.39 1.13 -26.88
N PRO A 298 6.20 0.30 -27.58
CA PRO A 298 7.65 0.32 -27.41
C PRO A 298 8.23 1.69 -27.72
N MET A 299 9.23 2.12 -26.98
CA MET A 299 9.98 3.34 -27.26
C MET A 299 10.86 3.16 -28.49
N THR A 300 10.94 4.20 -29.32
CA THR A 300 11.89 4.26 -30.43
C THR A 300 13.33 4.48 -29.92
N LYS A 301 14.32 4.08 -30.73
CA LYS A 301 15.74 4.33 -30.41
C LYS A 301 16.05 5.81 -30.16
N LEU A 302 15.39 6.71 -30.89
CA LEU A 302 15.56 8.17 -30.73
C LEU A 302 15.04 8.64 -29.36
N GLN A 303 13.87 8.16 -28.96
CA GLN A 303 13.29 8.45 -27.64
C GLN A 303 14.16 7.90 -26.50
N LEU A 304 14.70 6.71 -26.65
CA LEU A 304 15.67 6.15 -25.72
C LEU A 304 16.93 7.02 -25.58
N ALA A 305 17.49 7.45 -26.69
CA ALA A 305 18.68 8.28 -26.73
C ALA A 305 18.44 9.68 -26.11
N SER A 306 17.22 10.23 -26.27
CA SER A 306 16.87 11.55 -25.68
C SER A 306 16.76 11.53 -24.16
N MET A 307 16.66 10.36 -23.52
CA MET A 307 16.60 10.23 -22.05
C MET A 307 17.96 10.30 -21.35
N GLY A 308 19.03 10.58 -22.06
CA GLY A 308 20.46 10.55 -21.80
C GLY A 308 21.06 11.05 -20.48
N SER A 309 20.40 10.89 -19.32
CA SER A 309 21.06 11.10 -18.03
C SER A 309 22.08 10.00 -17.75
N GLU A 310 23.17 10.32 -17.04
CA GLU A 310 24.19 9.35 -16.63
C GLU A 310 23.56 8.15 -15.87
N GLU A 311 22.58 8.45 -15.01
CA GLU A 311 21.83 7.44 -14.25
C GLU A 311 21.08 6.48 -15.18
N TRP A 312 20.41 7.00 -16.21
CA TRP A 312 19.70 6.19 -17.21
C TRP A 312 20.65 5.32 -18.01
N LEU A 313 21.72 5.89 -18.52
CA LEU A 313 22.73 5.15 -19.30
C LEU A 313 23.40 4.06 -18.45
N GLY A 314 23.73 4.34 -17.20
CA GLY A 314 24.23 3.34 -16.25
C GLY A 314 23.23 2.23 -15.95
N ALA A 315 21.93 2.57 -15.82
CA ALA A 315 20.89 1.57 -15.63
C ALA A 315 20.71 0.69 -16.87
N VAL A 316 20.74 1.24 -18.09
CA VAL A 316 20.68 0.50 -19.36
C VAL A 316 21.83 -0.47 -19.45
N ALA A 317 23.08 0.01 -19.31
CA ALA A 317 24.28 -0.83 -19.42
C ALA A 317 24.26 -2.00 -18.41
N THR A 318 23.87 -1.73 -17.17
CA THR A 318 23.77 -2.77 -16.13
C THR A 318 22.64 -3.76 -16.43
N TYR A 319 21.50 -3.27 -16.93
CA TYR A 319 20.36 -4.12 -17.27
C TYR A 319 20.71 -5.06 -18.44
N GLU A 320 21.32 -4.54 -19.51
CA GLU A 320 21.74 -5.33 -20.67
C GLU A 320 22.73 -6.45 -20.31
N LEU A 321 23.67 -6.15 -19.40
CA LEU A 321 24.60 -7.15 -18.87
C LEU A 321 23.89 -8.27 -18.09
N CYS A 322 22.87 -7.94 -17.32
CA CYS A 322 22.21 -8.89 -16.43
C CYS A 322 21.05 -9.64 -17.08
N PHE A 323 20.30 -8.99 -17.98
CA PHE A 323 18.98 -9.46 -18.45
C PHE A 323 18.83 -9.43 -19.98
N GLY A 324 19.79 -8.90 -20.74
CA GLY A 324 19.75 -8.77 -22.19
C GLY A 324 19.02 -7.52 -22.67
N ALA A 325 18.44 -7.55 -23.87
CA ALA A 325 17.90 -6.38 -24.55
C ALA A 325 16.82 -5.63 -23.75
N VAL A 326 16.89 -4.31 -23.78
CA VAL A 326 15.90 -3.41 -23.17
C VAL A 326 14.66 -3.27 -24.06
N ASN A 327 13.49 -3.19 -23.43
CA ASN A 327 12.22 -2.99 -24.12
C ASN A 327 11.31 -1.98 -23.37
N PRO A 328 11.77 -0.75 -23.15
CA PRO A 328 10.94 0.25 -22.46
C PRO A 328 9.76 0.66 -23.32
N CYS A 329 8.63 0.95 -22.64
CA CYS A 329 7.38 1.31 -23.30
C CYS A 329 6.82 2.63 -22.76
N LEU A 330 6.01 3.30 -23.61
CA LEU A 330 5.28 4.52 -23.30
C LEU A 330 3.82 4.20 -22.94
N PRO A 331 3.22 4.95 -22.01
CA PRO A 331 1.77 4.95 -21.81
C PRO A 331 1.08 5.68 -22.96
N VAL A 332 0.02 5.09 -23.52
CA VAL A 332 -0.78 5.72 -24.58
C VAL A 332 -2.15 6.11 -24.06
N GLY A 333 -2.91 5.16 -23.56
CA GLY A 333 -4.28 5.32 -23.10
C GLY A 333 -5.28 4.61 -24.02
N CYS A 334 -6.28 3.95 -23.41
CA CYS A 334 -7.41 3.32 -24.10
C CYS A 334 -8.59 3.22 -23.12
N GLU A 335 -9.73 2.75 -23.58
CA GLU A 335 -10.95 2.62 -22.78
C GLU A 335 -10.78 1.64 -21.57
N ALA A 336 -9.89 0.67 -21.69
CA ALA A 336 -9.63 -0.34 -20.65
C ALA A 336 -8.64 0.12 -19.57
N CYS A 337 -8.15 1.37 -19.60
CA CYS A 337 -7.11 1.85 -18.68
C CYS A 337 -7.28 3.35 -18.34
N HIS A 338 -6.51 3.79 -17.35
CA HIS A 338 -6.47 5.18 -16.93
C HIS A 338 -5.15 5.83 -17.38
N GLY A 339 -5.20 6.60 -18.48
CA GLY A 339 -4.04 7.33 -19.01
C GLY A 339 -2.85 6.43 -19.38
N GLY A 340 -3.10 5.21 -19.88
CA GLY A 340 -2.08 4.24 -20.25
C GLY A 340 -1.64 3.31 -19.12
N TYR A 341 -2.28 3.36 -17.93
CA TYR A 341 -1.94 2.50 -16.79
C TYR A 341 -3.15 1.72 -16.28
N ARG A 342 -2.88 0.51 -15.78
CA ARG A 342 -3.90 -0.35 -15.16
C ARG A 342 -3.30 -1.20 -14.05
N GLY A 343 -3.71 -0.92 -12.82
CA GLY A 343 -3.22 -1.59 -11.63
C GLY A 343 -1.81 -1.14 -11.21
N ARG A 344 -1.35 -1.66 -10.09
CA ARG A 344 -0.04 -1.34 -9.49
C ARG A 344 0.73 -2.61 -9.20
N PHE A 345 2.04 -2.49 -9.00
CA PHE A 345 2.90 -3.54 -8.47
C PHE A 345 4.03 -2.94 -7.65
N GLY A 346 4.64 -3.77 -6.81
CA GLY A 346 5.73 -3.36 -5.96
C GLY A 346 7.06 -3.27 -6.70
N VAL A 347 7.83 -2.24 -6.36
CA VAL A 347 9.26 -2.16 -6.62
C VAL A 347 9.96 -2.30 -5.28
N PHE A 348 10.96 -3.17 -5.21
CA PHE A 348 11.58 -3.58 -3.96
C PHE A 348 13.08 -3.37 -4.02
N ASP A 349 13.62 -2.70 -3.01
CA ASP A 349 15.04 -2.69 -2.69
C ASP A 349 15.25 -3.59 -1.47
N ILE A 350 16.03 -4.64 -1.63
CA ILE A 350 16.12 -5.74 -0.66
C ILE A 350 17.57 -5.88 -0.19
N MET A 351 17.77 -5.86 1.11
CA MET A 351 19.05 -6.10 1.74
C MET A 351 18.98 -7.26 2.72
N VAL A 352 19.74 -8.30 2.43
CA VAL A 352 19.99 -9.41 3.38
C VAL A 352 21.12 -9.03 4.30
N MET A 353 20.98 -9.29 5.59
CA MET A 353 22.01 -9.02 6.58
C MET A 353 23.10 -10.09 6.54
N ASP A 354 24.28 -9.70 6.09
CA ASP A 354 25.55 -10.42 6.24
C ASP A 354 26.38 -9.87 7.41
N GLN A 355 27.52 -10.45 7.70
CA GLN A 355 28.34 -10.04 8.86
C GLN A 355 28.80 -8.59 8.75
N SER A 356 29.27 -8.15 7.59
CA SER A 356 29.71 -6.76 7.39
C SER A 356 28.59 -5.74 7.67
N LYS A 357 27.38 -6.00 7.17
CA LYS A 357 26.20 -5.14 7.43
C LYS A 357 25.77 -5.18 8.89
N ARG A 358 25.87 -6.34 9.55
CA ARG A 358 25.60 -6.43 10.99
C ARG A 358 26.57 -5.55 11.78
N ASP A 359 27.85 -5.58 11.44
CA ASP A 359 28.88 -4.75 12.07
C ASP A 359 28.61 -3.26 11.83
N SER A 360 28.23 -2.87 10.61
CA SER A 360 27.83 -1.48 10.28
C SER A 360 26.61 -1.03 11.09
N VAL A 361 25.60 -1.88 11.25
CA VAL A 361 24.41 -1.59 12.09
C VAL A 361 24.80 -1.44 13.54
N ALA A 362 25.59 -2.37 14.08
CA ALA A 362 26.06 -2.34 15.46
C ALA A 362 26.88 -1.07 15.78
N GLN A 363 27.71 -0.65 14.84
CA GLN A 363 28.55 0.55 14.94
C GLN A 363 27.82 1.86 14.58
N ARG A 364 26.51 1.79 14.27
CA ARG A 364 25.66 2.94 13.85
C ARG A 364 26.13 3.62 12.55
N GLN A 365 26.86 2.91 11.69
CA GLN A 365 27.35 3.39 10.39
C GLN A 365 26.30 3.13 9.30
N ALA A 366 25.08 3.62 9.50
CA ALA A 366 23.94 3.36 8.60
C ALA A 366 24.14 3.91 7.17
N GLN A 367 25.05 4.84 6.95
CA GLN A 367 25.35 5.40 5.62
C GLN A 367 25.98 4.39 4.67
N GLU A 368 26.65 3.35 5.18
CA GLU A 368 27.26 2.29 4.38
C GLU A 368 26.24 1.22 3.91
N LEU A 369 24.99 1.34 4.36
CA LEU A 369 23.95 0.36 4.05
C LEU A 369 23.25 0.60 2.70
N GLU A 370 23.63 1.61 1.95
CA GLU A 370 23.14 1.84 0.58
C GLU A 370 23.81 0.88 -0.41
N TYR A 371 23.41 -0.40 -0.37
CA TYR A 371 23.89 -1.39 -1.29
C TYR A 371 22.83 -1.72 -2.37
N GLY A 372 23.25 -1.70 -3.64
CA GLY A 372 22.41 -2.17 -4.75
C GLY A 372 21.80 -1.08 -5.64
N GLY A 373 22.10 0.20 -5.40
CA GLY A 373 21.60 1.34 -6.21
C GLY A 373 20.19 1.79 -5.85
N GLY A 374 19.68 1.33 -4.71
CA GLY A 374 18.44 1.81 -4.12
C GLY A 374 17.16 1.50 -4.90
N ILE A 375 16.06 1.91 -4.32
CA ILE A 375 14.71 1.70 -4.88
C ILE A 375 14.54 2.29 -6.28
N ARG A 376 15.24 3.41 -6.58
CA ARG A 376 15.16 4.08 -7.88
C ARG A 376 15.75 3.22 -8.99
N ARG A 377 16.90 2.60 -8.79
CA ARG A 377 17.52 1.68 -9.76
C ARG A 377 16.62 0.49 -10.04
N GLN A 378 16.01 -0.08 -9.02
CA GLN A 378 15.02 -1.15 -9.17
C GLN A 378 13.82 -0.69 -10.00
N GLY A 379 13.35 0.55 -9.79
CA GLY A 379 12.32 1.18 -10.61
C GLY A 379 12.71 1.32 -12.07
N LEU A 380 13.93 1.82 -12.36
CA LEU A 380 14.45 1.97 -13.71
C LEU A 380 14.51 0.61 -14.44
N TRP A 381 14.89 -0.47 -13.75
CA TRP A 381 14.87 -1.82 -14.35
C TRP A 381 13.45 -2.26 -14.75
N ARG A 382 12.41 -1.82 -14.02
CA ARG A 382 11.01 -2.05 -14.41
C ARG A 382 10.58 -1.21 -15.62
N VAL A 383 11.18 -0.03 -15.81
CA VAL A 383 11.01 0.75 -17.04
C VAL A 383 11.67 0.02 -18.21
N LEU A 384 12.91 -0.40 -18.07
CA LEU A 384 13.69 -1.09 -19.11
C LEU A 384 13.04 -2.42 -19.55
N SER A 385 12.31 -3.08 -18.65
CA SER A 385 11.51 -4.27 -18.97
C SER A 385 10.10 -3.98 -19.50
N GLY A 386 9.73 -2.69 -19.68
CA GLY A 386 8.43 -2.28 -20.23
C GLY A 386 7.21 -2.52 -19.33
N HIS A 387 7.42 -2.58 -18.01
CA HIS A 387 6.36 -2.77 -17.04
C HIS A 387 5.75 -1.45 -16.51
N THR A 388 6.55 -0.39 -16.45
CA THR A 388 6.14 0.94 -16.02
C THR A 388 6.85 2.01 -16.84
N SER A 389 6.60 3.28 -16.58
CA SER A 389 7.28 4.40 -17.24
C SER A 389 8.25 5.12 -16.31
N ILE A 390 9.18 5.88 -16.89
CA ILE A 390 10.13 6.70 -16.12
C ILE A 390 9.41 7.79 -15.32
N ALA A 391 8.34 8.39 -15.88
CA ALA A 391 7.53 9.38 -15.19
C ALA A 391 6.93 8.82 -13.88
N GLU A 392 6.53 7.56 -13.90
CA GLU A 392 5.99 6.88 -12.75
C GLU A 392 7.07 6.56 -11.69
N VAL A 393 8.25 6.12 -12.12
CA VAL A 393 9.39 5.92 -11.22
C VAL A 393 9.81 7.24 -10.59
N ASN A 394 9.91 8.31 -11.37
CA ASN A 394 10.22 9.65 -10.84
C ASN A 394 9.20 10.08 -9.78
N ARG A 395 7.92 9.86 -9.99
CA ARG A 395 6.85 10.22 -9.05
C ARG A 395 7.02 9.61 -7.66
N VAL A 396 7.62 8.42 -7.54
CA VAL A 396 7.66 7.65 -6.28
C VAL A 396 9.06 7.52 -5.68
N THR A 397 10.11 7.95 -6.40
CA THR A 397 11.51 7.75 -5.97
C THR A 397 12.32 9.04 -5.85
N TRP A 398 11.70 10.21 -6.08
CA TRP A 398 12.31 11.53 -5.81
C TRP A 398 12.06 11.95 -4.37
#